data_4ba8fed29dd3e9550f3bb98d65fe6eac
#
_entry.id   4ba8fed29dd3e9550f3bb98d65fe6eac
#
_cell.length_a   1.000
_cell.length_b   1.000
_cell.length_c   1.000
_cell.angle_alpha   90.00
_cell.angle_beta   90.00
_cell.angle_gamma   90.00
#
_symmetry.space_group_name_H-M   'P 1'
#
loop_
_entity.id
_entity.type
_entity.pdbx_description
1 polymer ?
#
loop_
_entity_poly.entity_id
_entity_poly.type
_entity_poly.pdbx_seq_one_letter_code
_entity_poly.pdbx_strand_id
1 'polypeptide(L)'
;MFEELLARIATTLDEKNIPYMIIGGQAVLLYGEPRLTRDIDVTLGVDVDTLPKVIEVAKSLSLKLLPSKVKDFVKKTMVLPTKDEATGIRVDFIFSFTPYEKKAIKRAREILVKKAVVKFASPEDLIIHKVFAGRARDLDDVKSVLLKNLSLNFSYIRKWLGEFDKSLPKMGLLKKFEETRKSVLK
;
A
#
# COMPACT_ATOMS: atom_id res chain seq x y z
N MET A 1 -13.92 -7.57 -11.75
CA MET A 1 -13.49 -6.19 -12.06
C MET A 1 -12.21 -5.81 -11.30
N PHE A 2 -12.22 -5.66 -9.96
CA PHE A 2 -10.98 -5.38 -9.19
C PHE A 2 -9.93 -6.49 -9.32
N GLU A 3 -10.32 -7.74 -9.13
CA GLU A 3 -9.41 -8.89 -9.24
C GLU A 3 -8.73 -8.99 -10.60
N GLU A 4 -9.45 -8.69 -11.68
CA GLU A 4 -8.90 -8.70 -13.04
C GLU A 4 -7.84 -7.61 -13.20
N LEU A 5 -8.12 -6.40 -12.72
CA LEU A 5 -7.17 -5.30 -12.80
C LEU A 5 -5.96 -5.54 -11.89
N LEU A 6 -6.15 -6.07 -10.67
CA LEU A 6 -5.06 -6.48 -9.79
C LEU A 6 -4.14 -7.52 -10.44
N ALA A 7 -4.72 -8.55 -11.08
CA ALA A 7 -3.96 -9.58 -11.79
C ALA A 7 -3.12 -8.98 -12.92
N ARG A 8 -3.71 -8.10 -13.75
CA ARG A 8 -3.00 -7.41 -14.84
C ARG A 8 -1.87 -6.52 -14.32
N ILE A 9 -2.13 -5.73 -13.27
CA ILE A 9 -1.10 -4.88 -12.63
C ILE A 9 0.06 -5.74 -12.14
N ALA A 10 -0.23 -6.82 -11.42
CA ALA A 10 0.77 -7.71 -10.86
C ALA A 10 1.66 -8.31 -11.96
N THR A 11 1.05 -8.90 -12.98
CA THR A 11 1.77 -9.50 -14.11
C THR A 11 2.66 -8.48 -14.80
N THR A 12 2.12 -7.29 -15.12
CA THR A 12 2.89 -6.25 -15.82
C THR A 12 4.06 -5.72 -15.00
N LEU A 13 3.89 -5.54 -13.68
CA LEU A 13 4.98 -5.10 -12.80
C LEU A 13 6.07 -6.16 -12.67
N ASP A 14 5.71 -7.45 -12.57
CA ASP A 14 6.66 -8.56 -12.51
C ASP A 14 7.43 -8.71 -13.83
N GLU A 15 6.77 -8.63 -15.00
CA GLU A 15 7.42 -8.64 -16.32
C GLU A 15 8.43 -7.49 -16.49
N LYS A 16 8.14 -6.34 -15.91
CA LYS A 16 9.04 -5.17 -15.94
C LYS A 16 10.06 -5.19 -14.79
N ASN A 17 10.11 -6.23 -13.97
CA ASN A 17 10.99 -6.32 -12.79
C ASN A 17 10.90 -5.09 -11.87
N ILE A 18 9.68 -4.62 -11.61
CA ILE A 18 9.42 -3.53 -10.66
C ILE A 18 8.92 -4.16 -9.36
N PRO A 19 9.70 -4.09 -8.26
CA PRO A 19 9.24 -4.57 -6.95
C PRO A 19 8.04 -3.77 -6.47
N TYR A 20 7.03 -4.46 -5.94
CA TYR A 20 5.80 -3.82 -5.50
C TYR A 20 5.10 -4.58 -4.38
N MET A 21 4.18 -3.91 -3.71
CA MET A 21 3.13 -4.52 -2.88
C MET A 21 1.84 -3.71 -3.00
N ILE A 22 0.71 -4.41 -2.97
CA ILE A 22 -0.62 -3.80 -2.85
C ILE A 22 -0.87 -3.46 -1.38
N ILE A 23 -1.29 -2.22 -1.14
CA ILE A 23 -1.61 -1.70 0.19
C ILE A 23 -3.06 -1.20 0.25
N GLY A 24 -3.37 -0.34 1.19
CA GLY A 24 -4.64 0.40 1.23
C GLY A 24 -5.87 -0.47 1.45
N GLY A 25 -6.96 -0.08 0.80
CA GLY A 25 -8.25 -0.74 0.95
C GLY A 25 -8.27 -2.19 0.49
N GLN A 26 -7.55 -2.52 -0.59
CA GLN A 26 -7.48 -3.89 -1.11
C GLN A 26 -6.80 -4.85 -0.12
N ALA A 27 -5.74 -4.40 0.57
CA ALA A 27 -5.11 -5.21 1.60
C ALA A 27 -5.98 -5.36 2.86
N VAL A 28 -6.79 -4.35 3.20
CA VAL A 28 -7.77 -4.46 4.30
C VAL A 28 -8.80 -5.56 4.04
N LEU A 29 -9.23 -5.76 2.79
CA LEU A 29 -10.18 -6.84 2.45
C LEU A 29 -9.63 -8.24 2.76
N LEU A 30 -8.31 -8.41 2.79
CA LEU A 30 -7.69 -9.69 3.13
C LEU A 30 -7.57 -9.92 4.64
N TYR A 31 -7.31 -8.86 5.41
CA TYR A 31 -6.90 -9.00 6.81
C TYR A 31 -7.85 -8.38 7.82
N GLY A 32 -8.77 -7.53 7.38
CA GLY A 32 -9.69 -6.79 8.25
C GLY A 32 -11.16 -7.04 7.91
N GLU A 33 -12.01 -6.10 8.31
CA GLU A 33 -13.44 -6.14 7.95
C GLU A 33 -13.63 -5.70 6.50
N PRO A 34 -14.42 -6.46 5.69
CA PRO A 34 -14.78 -6.07 4.34
C PRO A 34 -15.47 -4.70 4.33
N ARG A 35 -15.00 -3.82 3.48
CA ARG A 35 -15.57 -2.50 3.29
C ARG A 35 -15.46 -2.06 1.83
N LEU A 36 -16.29 -1.12 1.43
CA LEU A 36 -16.21 -0.55 0.09
C LEU A 36 -14.87 0.17 -0.09
N THR A 37 -14.12 -0.23 -1.11
CA THR A 37 -12.94 0.46 -1.62
C THR A 37 -13.13 0.76 -3.11
N ARG A 38 -12.60 1.88 -3.60
CA ARG A 38 -12.77 2.35 -4.99
C ARG A 38 -11.44 2.52 -5.72
N ASP A 39 -10.35 2.21 -5.05
CA ASP A 39 -8.98 2.43 -5.48
C ASP A 39 -8.11 1.19 -5.26
N ILE A 40 -7.02 1.16 -5.99
CA ILE A 40 -5.92 0.21 -5.82
C ILE A 40 -4.68 1.04 -5.53
N ASP A 41 -4.11 0.88 -4.35
CA ASP A 41 -2.87 1.53 -3.94
C ASP A 41 -1.72 0.55 -4.12
N VAL A 42 -0.72 0.92 -4.93
CA VAL A 42 0.45 0.10 -5.27
C VAL A 42 1.71 0.81 -4.80
N THR A 43 2.33 0.34 -3.74
CA THR A 43 3.66 0.82 -3.34
C THR A 43 4.73 0.14 -4.19
N LEU A 44 5.53 0.95 -4.87
CA LEU A 44 6.64 0.51 -5.70
C LEU A 44 7.96 0.61 -4.91
N GLY A 45 8.80 -0.41 -5.01
CA GLY A 45 10.13 -0.43 -4.39
C GLY A 45 11.18 0.30 -5.21
N VAL A 46 10.81 1.39 -5.87
CA VAL A 46 11.66 2.21 -6.75
C VAL A 46 11.42 3.70 -6.49
N ASP A 47 12.42 4.51 -6.82
CA ASP A 47 12.31 5.96 -6.71
C ASP A 47 11.71 6.62 -7.97
N VAL A 48 11.54 7.94 -7.93
CA VAL A 48 10.91 8.73 -9.00
C VAL A 48 11.72 8.76 -10.29
N ASP A 49 12.99 8.39 -10.30
CA ASP A 49 13.79 8.32 -11.53
C ASP A 49 13.29 7.16 -12.41
N THR A 50 12.59 6.20 -11.83
CA THR A 50 11.93 5.09 -12.53
C THR A 50 10.57 5.50 -13.16
N LEU A 51 10.12 6.73 -12.98
CA LEU A 51 8.84 7.22 -13.51
C LEU A 51 8.59 6.90 -14.99
N PRO A 52 9.56 7.05 -15.92
CA PRO A 52 9.32 6.70 -17.33
C PRO A 52 8.86 5.25 -17.52
N LYS A 53 9.47 4.31 -16.79
CA LYS A 53 9.12 2.88 -16.83
C LYS A 53 7.73 2.60 -16.24
N VAL A 54 7.36 3.32 -15.17
CA VAL A 54 6.02 3.20 -14.56
C VAL A 54 4.94 3.79 -15.48
N ILE A 55 5.24 4.86 -16.23
CA ILE A 55 4.34 5.39 -17.28
C ILE A 55 4.12 4.34 -18.38
N GLU A 56 5.15 3.60 -18.80
CA GLU A 56 5.00 2.49 -19.76
C GLU A 56 4.09 1.39 -19.21
N VAL A 57 4.23 1.03 -17.93
CA VAL A 57 3.32 0.09 -17.24
C VAL A 57 1.88 0.61 -17.29
N ALA A 58 1.64 1.85 -16.93
CA ALA A 58 0.30 2.45 -16.98
C ALA A 58 -0.29 2.41 -18.40
N LYS A 59 0.51 2.73 -19.42
CA LYS A 59 0.09 2.67 -20.84
C LYS A 59 -0.24 1.25 -21.28
N SER A 60 0.59 0.26 -20.96
CA SER A 60 0.33 -1.15 -21.33
C SER A 60 -0.93 -1.71 -20.68
N LEU A 61 -1.30 -1.18 -19.51
CA LEU A 61 -2.53 -1.48 -18.80
C LEU A 61 -3.75 -0.66 -19.28
N SER A 62 -3.56 0.25 -20.27
CA SER A 62 -4.59 1.20 -20.72
C SER A 62 -5.11 2.11 -19.61
N LEU A 63 -4.25 2.46 -18.66
CA LEU A 63 -4.59 3.38 -17.59
C LEU A 63 -4.34 4.82 -18.02
N LYS A 64 -5.33 5.68 -17.83
CA LYS A 64 -5.22 7.11 -18.08
C LYS A 64 -4.45 7.79 -16.95
N LEU A 65 -3.41 8.55 -17.29
CA LEU A 65 -2.70 9.39 -16.35
C LEU A 65 -3.59 10.58 -15.95
N LEU A 66 -3.76 10.84 -14.66
CA LEU A 66 -4.65 11.90 -14.19
C LEU A 66 -4.00 13.29 -14.15
N PRO A 67 -2.70 13.46 -13.80
CA PRO A 67 -2.09 14.79 -13.77
C PRO A 67 -1.80 15.33 -15.17
N SER A 68 -2.04 16.63 -15.39
CA SER A 68 -1.65 17.33 -16.63
C SER A 68 -0.13 17.49 -16.75
N LYS A 69 0.56 17.77 -15.61
CA LYS A 69 2.03 17.88 -15.52
C LYS A 69 2.58 16.71 -14.71
N VAL A 70 2.62 15.54 -15.32
CA VAL A 70 2.94 14.26 -14.64
C VAL A 70 4.25 14.34 -13.88
N LYS A 71 5.36 14.77 -14.51
CA LYS A 71 6.69 14.80 -13.86
C LYS A 71 6.70 15.70 -12.62
N ASP A 72 6.15 16.91 -12.72
CA ASP A 72 6.13 17.86 -11.62
C ASP A 72 5.24 17.37 -10.48
N PHE A 73 4.09 16.79 -10.82
CA PHE A 73 3.17 16.22 -9.85
C PHE A 73 3.83 15.07 -9.08
N VAL A 74 4.41 14.09 -9.79
CA VAL A 74 5.04 12.93 -9.16
C VAL A 74 6.25 13.32 -8.33
N LYS A 75 7.11 14.23 -8.79
CA LYS A 75 8.22 14.74 -7.98
C LYS A 75 7.78 15.38 -6.67
N LYS A 76 6.62 16.04 -6.68
CA LYS A 76 6.08 16.73 -5.50
C LYS A 76 5.36 15.78 -4.55
N THR A 77 4.63 14.79 -5.07
CA THR A 77 3.71 13.95 -4.30
C THR A 77 4.21 12.53 -4.08
N MET A 78 5.21 12.09 -4.82
CA MET A 78 5.68 10.69 -4.89
C MET A 78 4.59 9.71 -5.34
N VAL A 79 3.54 10.17 -6.02
CA VAL A 79 2.42 9.34 -6.49
C VAL A 79 2.14 9.62 -7.96
N LEU A 80 1.97 8.56 -8.75
CA LEU A 80 1.40 8.62 -10.10
C LEU A 80 -0.05 8.12 -10.04
N PRO A 81 -1.03 9.02 -9.93
CA PRO A 81 -2.43 8.65 -9.95
C PRO A 81 -2.89 8.37 -11.39
N THR A 82 -3.57 7.24 -11.55
CA THR A 82 -4.11 6.79 -12.84
C THR A 82 -5.56 6.32 -12.68
N LYS A 83 -6.24 6.07 -13.79
CA LYS A 83 -7.61 5.56 -13.81
C LYS A 83 -7.80 4.58 -14.95
N ASP A 84 -8.38 3.44 -14.66
CA ASP A 84 -8.93 2.54 -15.66
C ASP A 84 -10.27 3.10 -16.16
N GLU A 85 -10.32 3.61 -17.39
CA GLU A 85 -11.53 4.25 -17.92
C GLU A 85 -12.68 3.26 -18.15
N ALA A 86 -12.36 2.00 -18.39
CA ALA A 86 -13.38 0.96 -18.61
C ALA A 86 -14.16 0.62 -17.32
N THR A 87 -13.49 0.64 -16.18
CA THR A 87 -14.09 0.26 -14.89
C THR A 87 -14.33 1.45 -13.96
N GLY A 88 -13.69 2.58 -14.25
CA GLY A 88 -13.68 3.74 -13.36
C GLY A 88 -12.78 3.60 -12.12
N ILE A 89 -12.07 2.48 -11.98
CA ILE A 89 -11.19 2.21 -10.84
C ILE A 89 -9.96 3.12 -10.92
N ARG A 90 -9.65 3.79 -9.81
CA ARG A 90 -8.41 4.53 -9.66
C ARG A 90 -7.28 3.60 -9.25
N VAL A 91 -6.08 3.81 -9.80
CA VAL A 91 -4.86 3.10 -9.43
C VAL A 91 -3.79 4.13 -9.11
N ASP A 92 -3.30 4.13 -7.89
CA ASP A 92 -2.24 5.03 -7.43
C ASP A 92 -0.93 4.26 -7.29
N PHE A 93 0.06 4.58 -8.14
CA PHE A 93 1.42 4.06 -8.02
C PHE A 93 2.23 4.98 -7.11
N ILE A 94 2.64 4.47 -5.95
CA ILE A 94 3.34 5.22 -4.90
C ILE A 94 4.83 4.88 -4.97
N PHE A 95 5.65 5.87 -5.25
CA PHE A 95 7.11 5.72 -5.27
C PHE A 95 7.65 5.76 -3.86
N SER A 96 8.33 4.71 -3.44
CA SER A 96 8.91 4.63 -2.11
C SER A 96 10.12 3.71 -2.11
N PHE A 97 11.25 4.27 -1.75
CA PHE A 97 12.56 3.61 -1.84
C PHE A 97 13.34 3.71 -0.51
N THR A 98 12.63 3.66 0.61
CA THR A 98 13.26 3.67 1.93
C THR A 98 13.68 2.26 2.37
N PRO A 99 14.57 2.13 3.36
CA PRO A 99 14.90 0.83 3.95
C PRO A 99 13.67 0.08 4.49
N TYR A 100 12.65 0.81 4.96
CA TYR A 100 11.39 0.22 5.40
C TYR A 100 10.63 -0.44 4.25
N GLU A 101 10.34 0.31 3.18
CA GLU A 101 9.57 -0.23 2.05
C GLU A 101 10.28 -1.39 1.37
N LYS A 102 11.60 -1.33 1.21
CA LYS A 102 12.39 -2.47 0.72
C LYS A 102 12.16 -3.72 1.55
N LYS A 103 12.09 -3.59 2.88
CA LYS A 103 11.83 -4.70 3.78
C LYS A 103 10.37 -5.14 3.74
N ALA A 104 9.43 -4.21 3.71
CA ALA A 104 8.00 -4.50 3.63
C ALA A 104 7.64 -5.25 2.34
N ILE A 105 8.17 -4.82 1.19
CA ILE A 105 7.97 -5.50 -0.10
C ILE A 105 8.53 -6.93 -0.08
N LYS A 106 9.71 -7.16 0.54
CA LYS A 106 10.26 -8.52 0.71
C LYS A 106 9.42 -9.41 1.62
N ARG A 107 8.58 -8.83 2.48
CA ARG A 107 7.66 -9.52 3.38
C ARG A 107 6.25 -9.64 2.82
N ALA A 108 6.01 -9.06 1.65
CA ALA A 108 4.70 -9.12 1.00
C ALA A 108 4.21 -10.56 0.87
N ARG A 109 2.93 -10.78 1.09
CA ARG A 109 2.29 -12.08 0.94
C ARG A 109 1.82 -12.26 -0.48
N GLU A 110 2.17 -13.38 -1.05
CA GLU A 110 1.74 -13.79 -2.38
C GLU A 110 0.36 -14.44 -2.30
N ILE A 111 -0.60 -13.86 -2.99
CA ILE A 111 -1.99 -14.33 -3.04
C ILE A 111 -2.36 -14.59 -4.49
N LEU A 112 -2.90 -15.77 -4.76
CA LEU A 112 -3.41 -16.10 -6.09
C LEU A 112 -4.73 -15.36 -6.33
N VAL A 113 -4.71 -14.40 -7.25
CA VAL A 113 -5.89 -13.64 -7.68
C VAL A 113 -6.14 -13.98 -9.14
N LYS A 114 -7.25 -14.65 -9.42
CA LYS A 114 -7.52 -15.24 -10.75
C LYS A 114 -6.38 -16.23 -11.14
N LYS A 115 -5.54 -15.86 -12.10
CA LYS A 115 -4.42 -16.69 -12.60
C LYS A 115 -3.06 -16.02 -12.34
N ALA A 116 -3.02 -14.94 -11.57
CA ALA A 116 -1.81 -14.19 -11.29
C ALA A 116 -1.48 -14.22 -9.79
N VAL A 117 -0.20 -14.27 -9.46
CA VAL A 117 0.29 -14.07 -8.09
C VAL A 117 0.37 -12.57 -7.85
N VAL A 118 -0.38 -12.09 -6.88
CA VAL A 118 -0.42 -10.68 -6.48
C VAL A 118 0.23 -10.53 -5.10
N LYS A 119 1.15 -9.59 -4.97
CA LYS A 119 1.89 -9.33 -3.72
C LYS A 119 1.15 -8.27 -2.90
N PHE A 120 0.65 -8.66 -1.74
CA PHE A 120 0.00 -7.77 -0.79
C PHE A 120 0.91 -7.50 0.40
N ALA A 121 0.87 -6.28 0.94
CA ALA A 121 1.55 -5.98 2.20
C ALA A 121 1.17 -7.02 3.26
N SER A 122 2.11 -7.37 4.15
CA SER A 122 1.78 -8.20 5.32
C SER A 122 0.79 -7.46 6.23
N PRO A 123 0.04 -8.16 7.10
CA PRO A 123 -0.87 -7.47 8.01
C PRO A 123 -0.14 -6.50 8.96
N GLU A 124 1.10 -6.78 9.34
CA GLU A 124 1.92 -5.85 10.12
C GLU A 124 2.28 -4.60 9.32
N ASP A 125 2.70 -4.76 8.05
CA ASP A 125 3.05 -3.64 7.20
C ASP A 125 1.81 -2.81 6.84
N LEU A 126 0.65 -3.44 6.65
CA LEU A 126 -0.62 -2.74 6.49
C LEU A 126 -0.96 -1.89 7.72
N ILE A 127 -0.80 -2.44 8.94
CA ILE A 127 -1.00 -1.71 10.19
C ILE A 127 -0.06 -0.50 10.25
N ILE A 128 1.23 -0.67 9.94
CA ILE A 128 2.22 0.41 9.95
C ILE A 128 1.81 1.54 9.00
N HIS A 129 1.45 1.21 7.75
CA HIS A 129 0.98 2.20 6.77
C HIS A 129 -0.28 2.93 7.23
N LYS A 130 -1.23 2.22 7.84
CA LYS A 130 -2.49 2.79 8.35
C LYS A 130 -2.28 3.70 9.55
N VAL A 131 -1.42 3.32 10.49
CA VAL A 131 -1.05 4.18 11.64
C VAL A 131 -0.33 5.43 11.16
N PHE A 132 0.56 5.30 10.16
CA PHE A 132 1.27 6.43 9.56
C PHE A 132 0.32 7.42 8.88
N ALA A 133 -0.65 6.93 8.10
CA ALA A 133 -1.69 7.77 7.48
C ALA A 133 -2.60 8.45 8.52
N GLY A 134 -2.96 7.75 9.59
CA GLY A 134 -3.52 8.27 10.83
C GLY A 134 -4.90 8.91 10.75
N ARG A 135 -5.63 8.74 9.63
CA ARG A 135 -7.03 9.19 9.52
C ARG A 135 -7.94 8.31 10.38
N ALA A 136 -9.08 8.81 10.83
CA ALA A 136 -10.02 8.04 11.66
C ALA A 136 -10.34 6.66 11.06
N ARG A 137 -10.65 6.61 9.76
CA ARG A 137 -10.91 5.37 9.03
C ARG A 137 -9.72 4.42 8.98
N ASP A 138 -8.48 4.95 8.90
CA ASP A 138 -7.27 4.12 8.92
C ASP A 138 -7.09 3.44 10.28
N LEU A 139 -7.40 4.13 11.37
CA LEU A 139 -7.34 3.54 12.70
C LEU A 139 -8.45 2.50 12.94
N ASP A 140 -9.63 2.67 12.33
CA ASP A 140 -10.68 1.65 12.36
C ASP A 140 -10.27 0.41 11.53
N ASP A 141 -9.61 0.60 10.37
CA ASP A 141 -8.98 -0.50 9.62
C ASP A 141 -7.94 -1.23 10.50
N VAL A 142 -7.09 -0.51 11.25
CA VAL A 142 -6.11 -1.12 12.19
C VAL A 142 -6.81 -1.97 13.24
N LYS A 143 -7.88 -1.48 13.87
CA LYS A 143 -8.65 -2.25 14.86
C LYS A 143 -9.17 -3.55 14.27
N SER A 144 -9.74 -3.49 13.06
CA SER A 144 -10.29 -4.68 12.41
C SER A 144 -9.22 -5.71 12.06
N VAL A 145 -8.04 -5.26 11.60
CA VAL A 145 -6.90 -6.15 11.32
C VAL A 145 -6.36 -6.76 12.60
N LEU A 146 -6.25 -6.00 13.70
CA LEU A 146 -5.82 -6.50 15.00
C LEU A 146 -6.74 -7.61 15.53
N LEU A 147 -8.06 -7.46 15.40
CA LEU A 147 -9.04 -8.42 15.89
C LEU A 147 -9.05 -9.72 15.07
N LYS A 148 -8.77 -9.65 13.79
CA LYS A 148 -8.84 -10.82 12.88
C LYS A 148 -7.53 -11.59 12.74
N ASN A 149 -6.41 -11.05 13.20
CA ASN A 149 -5.10 -11.68 13.04
C ASN A 149 -4.44 -11.96 14.39
N LEU A 150 -4.50 -13.22 14.83
CA LEU A 150 -4.01 -13.64 16.15
C LEU A 150 -2.48 -13.73 16.28
N SER A 151 -1.76 -13.80 15.14
CA SER A 151 -0.31 -14.07 15.10
C SER A 151 0.50 -12.90 14.55
N LEU A 152 0.19 -11.68 14.99
CA LEU A 152 0.91 -10.48 14.57
C LEU A 152 2.25 -10.32 15.29
N ASN A 153 3.27 -9.92 14.55
CA ASN A 153 4.56 -9.57 15.12
C ASN A 153 4.55 -8.11 15.63
N PHE A 154 4.07 -7.92 16.87
CA PHE A 154 4.00 -6.60 17.50
C PHE A 154 5.39 -5.96 17.69
N SER A 155 6.44 -6.75 17.90
CA SER A 155 7.81 -6.22 18.01
C SER A 155 8.28 -5.57 16.71
N TYR A 156 7.92 -6.16 15.57
CA TYR A 156 8.18 -5.58 14.25
C TYR A 156 7.44 -4.25 14.04
N ILE A 157 6.14 -4.22 14.39
CA ILE A 157 5.32 -3.00 14.27
C ILE A 157 5.90 -1.89 15.14
N ARG A 158 6.16 -2.17 16.42
CA ARG A 158 6.75 -1.19 17.36
C ARG A 158 8.09 -0.66 16.90
N LYS A 159 8.95 -1.55 16.40
CA LYS A 159 10.26 -1.17 15.87
C LYS A 159 10.12 -0.09 14.82
N TRP A 160 9.32 -0.34 13.78
CA TRP A 160 9.22 0.59 12.65
C TRP A 160 8.49 1.88 12.99
N LEU A 161 7.41 1.82 13.77
CA LEU A 161 6.74 3.03 14.23
C LEU A 161 7.65 3.87 15.12
N GLY A 162 8.46 3.23 15.98
CA GLY A 162 9.48 3.92 16.78
C GLY A 162 10.60 4.55 15.95
N GLU A 163 11.07 3.88 14.89
CA GLU A 163 12.04 4.48 13.96
C GLU A 163 11.47 5.70 13.22
N PHE A 164 10.20 5.65 12.81
CA PHE A 164 9.53 6.80 12.21
C PHE A 164 9.34 7.95 13.20
N ASP A 165 8.99 7.66 14.45
CA ASP A 165 8.86 8.71 15.49
C ASP A 165 10.19 9.40 15.80
N LYS A 166 11.34 8.72 15.67
CA LYS A 166 12.67 9.37 15.78
C LYS A 166 12.88 10.43 14.70
N SER A 167 12.41 10.15 13.47
CA SER A 167 12.53 11.07 12.34
C SER A 167 11.42 12.12 12.30
N LEU A 168 10.25 11.79 12.85
CA LEU A 168 9.02 12.59 12.84
C LEU A 168 8.38 12.65 14.23
N PRO A 169 9.04 13.24 15.24
CA PRO A 169 8.61 13.13 16.66
C PRO A 169 7.21 13.66 16.95
N LYS A 170 6.74 14.63 16.13
CA LYS A 170 5.40 15.22 16.29
C LYS A 170 4.25 14.30 15.91
N MET A 171 4.50 13.17 15.22
CA MET A 171 3.46 12.27 14.76
C MET A 171 2.96 11.33 15.87
N GLY A 172 3.81 10.93 16.81
CA GLY A 172 3.46 10.06 17.94
C GLY A 172 2.88 8.73 17.49
N LEU A 173 3.47 8.12 16.46
CA LEU A 173 2.93 6.94 15.76
C LEU A 173 2.87 5.71 16.68
N LEU A 174 3.93 5.49 17.45
CA LEU A 174 3.97 4.37 18.42
C LEU A 174 2.89 4.52 19.49
N LYS A 175 2.73 5.72 20.05
CA LYS A 175 1.66 6.01 21.02
C LYS A 175 0.28 5.75 20.41
N LYS A 176 0.02 6.28 19.22
CA LYS A 176 -1.24 6.10 18.48
C LYS A 176 -1.55 4.61 18.24
N PHE A 177 -0.55 3.82 17.86
CA PHE A 177 -0.69 2.38 17.72
C PHE A 177 -1.06 1.69 19.03
N GLU A 178 -0.33 1.98 20.14
CA GLU A 178 -0.60 1.35 21.43
C GLU A 178 -1.98 1.70 21.98
N GLU A 179 -2.42 2.94 21.83
CA GLU A 179 -3.79 3.37 22.20
C GLU A 179 -4.84 2.61 21.37
N THR A 180 -4.65 2.51 20.05
CA THR A 180 -5.54 1.76 19.15
C THR A 180 -5.58 0.28 19.53
N ARG A 181 -4.41 -0.34 19.77
CA ARG A 181 -4.31 -1.73 20.18
C ARG A 181 -5.03 -2.01 21.50
N LYS A 182 -4.79 -1.18 22.54
CA LYS A 182 -5.42 -1.31 23.85
C LYS A 182 -6.94 -1.13 23.81
N SER A 183 -7.46 -0.42 22.83
CA SER A 183 -8.91 -0.22 22.67
C SER A 183 -9.64 -1.49 22.21
N VAL A 184 -8.95 -2.48 21.64
CA VAL A 184 -9.55 -3.70 21.07
C VAL A 184 -8.96 -5.00 21.60
N LEU A 185 -7.72 -5.00 22.08
CA LEU A 185 -7.06 -6.16 22.67
C LEU A 185 -6.82 -5.89 24.17
N LYS A 186 -7.50 -6.65 25.02
CA LYS A 186 -7.31 -6.64 26.47
C LYS A 186 -6.01 -7.35 26.86
#